data_2c3127ac38fb1dd1fbbebb3aa7b1897d
#
_entry.id   2c3127ac38fb1dd1fbbebb3aa7b1897d
#
_cell.length_a   1.000
_cell.length_b   1.000
_cell.length_c   1.000
_cell.angle_alpha   90.00
_cell.angle_beta   90.00
_cell.angle_gamma   90.00
#
_symmetry.space_group_name_H-M   'P 1'
#
loop_
_entity.id
_entity.type
_entity.pdbx_description
1 polymer ?
#
loop_
_entity_poly.entity_id
_entity_poly.type
_entity_poly.pdbx_seq_one_letter_code
_entity_poly.pdbx_strand_id
1 'polypeptide(L)'
;MLDGFFDGNDMVGSGTTLWQLRRRLAAGEINEDYFIRGAAGAAPSLGHCNTMGTASTMNALAEAMGMSLPGCSAIPAPYTERPAIAYATGSRIVEMAYEDLKPSDIITRDALLNAIVVNSAIGLSLIHI
;
A
#
# COMPACT_ATOMS: atom_id res chain seq x y z
N MET A 1 -3.04 3.20 -3.68
CA MET A 1 -3.97 4.01 -4.51
C MET A 1 -4.41 5.24 -3.74
N LEU A 2 -5.11 6.17 -4.36
CA LEU A 2 -5.72 7.33 -3.69
C LEU A 2 -6.97 6.91 -2.91
N ASP A 3 -7.42 7.76 -2.00
CA ASP A 3 -8.68 7.54 -1.27
C ASP A 3 -9.86 7.55 -2.22
N GLY A 4 -10.83 6.69 -1.96
CA GLY A 4 -12.04 6.56 -2.74
C GLY A 4 -13.18 7.39 -2.16
N PHE A 5 -14.03 7.91 -3.05
CA PHE A 5 -15.26 8.60 -2.68
C PHE A 5 -16.42 8.14 -3.55
N PHE A 6 -17.60 8.06 -2.97
CA PHE A 6 -18.81 7.66 -3.67
C PHE A 6 -20.03 8.39 -3.09
N ASP A 7 -21.04 8.64 -3.93
CA ASP A 7 -22.26 9.38 -3.60
C ASP A 7 -22.00 10.74 -2.90
N GLY A 8 -21.06 11.48 -3.46
CA GLY A 8 -20.81 12.87 -3.12
C GLY A 8 -19.72 13.09 -2.09
N ASN A 9 -19.76 12.46 -0.93
CA ASN A 9 -18.77 12.76 0.13
C ASN A 9 -18.39 11.58 1.01
N ASP A 10 -18.97 10.41 0.80
CA ASP A 10 -18.65 9.27 1.64
C ASP A 10 -17.29 8.68 1.22
N MET A 11 -16.35 8.68 2.15
CA MET A 11 -15.08 7.99 1.96
C MET A 11 -15.32 6.49 1.91
N VAL A 12 -14.91 5.87 0.81
CA VAL A 12 -15.13 4.46 0.55
C VAL A 12 -13.81 3.72 0.34
N GLY A 13 -13.73 2.53 0.90
CA GLY A 13 -12.55 1.67 0.75
C GLY A 13 -12.77 0.58 -0.29
N SER A 14 -11.69 0.16 -0.92
CA SER A 14 -11.68 -0.92 -1.91
C SER A 14 -11.96 -2.33 -1.33
N GLY A 15 -12.06 -2.46 -0.02
CA GLY A 15 -12.41 -3.70 0.67
C GLY A 15 -13.89 -3.77 1.06
N THR A 16 -14.23 -3.31 2.25
CA THR A 16 -15.56 -3.46 2.86
C THR A 16 -16.68 -2.89 2.00
N THR A 17 -16.49 -1.72 1.40
CA THR A 17 -17.51 -1.08 0.55
C THR A 17 -17.86 -1.93 -0.66
N LEU A 18 -16.85 -2.51 -1.35
CA LEU A 18 -17.10 -3.39 -2.50
C LEU A 18 -17.86 -4.66 -2.09
N TRP A 19 -17.55 -5.23 -0.93
CA TRP A 19 -18.30 -6.39 -0.42
C TRP A 19 -19.74 -6.04 -0.10
N GLN A 20 -20.01 -4.90 0.48
CA GLN A 20 -21.37 -4.42 0.76
C GLN A 20 -22.15 -4.18 -0.54
N LEU A 21 -21.56 -3.49 -1.50
CA LEU A 21 -22.17 -3.24 -2.81
C LEU A 21 -22.48 -4.56 -3.54
N ARG A 22 -21.58 -5.53 -3.49
CA ARG A 22 -21.78 -6.84 -4.10
C ARG A 22 -22.95 -7.61 -3.47
N ARG A 23 -23.07 -7.55 -2.14
CA ARG A 23 -24.20 -8.16 -1.43
C ARG A 23 -25.53 -7.49 -1.82
N ARG A 24 -25.56 -6.17 -1.90
CA ARG A 24 -26.76 -5.41 -2.29
C ARG A 24 -27.15 -5.69 -3.73
N LEU A 25 -26.18 -5.81 -4.65
CA LEU A 25 -26.44 -6.21 -6.03
C LEU A 25 -27.04 -7.62 -6.09
N ALA A 26 -26.48 -8.58 -5.37
CA ALA A 26 -26.98 -9.95 -5.31
C ALA A 26 -28.38 -10.05 -4.70
N ALA A 27 -28.73 -9.13 -3.77
CA ALA A 27 -30.07 -9.03 -3.18
C ALA A 27 -31.08 -8.27 -4.09
N GLY A 28 -30.64 -7.72 -5.21
CA GLY A 28 -31.49 -6.93 -6.11
C GLY A 28 -31.82 -5.53 -5.58
N GLU A 29 -31.15 -5.06 -4.55
CA GLU A 29 -31.34 -3.74 -3.94
C GLU A 29 -30.75 -2.59 -4.78
N ILE A 30 -29.76 -2.89 -5.57
CA ILE A 30 -29.10 -1.95 -6.48
C ILE A 30 -28.94 -2.61 -7.85
N ASN A 31 -28.81 -1.78 -8.90
CA ASN A 31 -28.54 -2.27 -10.22
C ASN A 31 -27.02 -2.34 -10.52
N GLU A 32 -26.69 -2.95 -11.63
CA GLU A 32 -25.29 -3.13 -12.06
C GLU A 32 -24.55 -1.80 -12.26
N ASP A 33 -25.22 -0.80 -12.84
CA ASP A 33 -24.65 0.53 -13.07
C ASP A 33 -24.25 1.22 -11.76
N TYR A 34 -25.11 1.14 -10.73
CA TYR A 34 -24.79 1.65 -9.40
C TYR A 34 -23.60 0.90 -8.79
N PHE A 35 -23.55 -0.42 -8.94
CA PHE A 35 -22.42 -1.24 -8.48
C PHE A 35 -21.11 -0.82 -9.17
N ILE A 36 -21.10 -0.67 -10.49
CA ILE A 36 -19.90 -0.31 -11.27
C ILE A 36 -19.40 1.07 -10.85
N ARG A 37 -20.28 2.05 -10.70
CA ARG A 37 -19.90 3.39 -10.23
C ARG A 37 -19.31 3.38 -8.83
N GLY A 38 -19.92 2.63 -7.92
CA GLY A 38 -19.41 2.47 -6.58
C GLY A 38 -18.05 1.76 -6.52
N ALA A 39 -17.87 0.75 -7.35
CA ALA A 39 -16.60 0.04 -7.48
C ALA A 39 -15.48 0.96 -8.04
N ALA A 40 -15.78 1.74 -9.06
CA ALA A 40 -14.87 2.73 -9.62
C ALA A 40 -14.50 3.82 -8.60
N GLY A 41 -15.48 4.31 -7.85
CA GLY A 41 -15.26 5.29 -6.78
C GLY A 41 -14.41 4.75 -5.63
N ALA A 42 -14.56 3.47 -5.29
CA ALA A 42 -13.79 2.82 -4.23
C ALA A 42 -12.34 2.48 -4.63
N ALA A 43 -12.01 2.49 -5.91
CA ALA A 43 -10.67 2.21 -6.44
C ALA A 43 -10.29 3.24 -7.53
N PRO A 44 -10.13 4.52 -7.17
CA PRO A 44 -10.03 5.62 -8.13
C PRO A 44 -8.68 5.71 -8.86
N SER A 45 -7.70 4.93 -8.45
CA SER A 45 -6.36 4.97 -9.06
C SER A 45 -5.66 3.62 -9.01
N LEU A 46 -4.58 3.49 -9.75
CA LEU A 46 -3.66 2.37 -9.63
C LEU A 46 -2.97 2.34 -8.24
N GLY A 47 -2.41 1.20 -7.89
CA GLY A 47 -1.73 0.96 -6.61
C GLY A 47 -2.40 -0.13 -5.79
N HIS A 48 -1.82 -0.46 -4.63
CA HIS A 48 -2.45 -1.37 -3.67
C HIS A 48 -3.72 -0.75 -3.07
N CYS A 49 -4.52 -1.53 -2.31
CA CYS A 49 -5.73 -1.02 -1.67
C CYS A 49 -5.45 0.23 -0.82
N ASN A 50 -6.46 1.07 -0.65
CA ASN A 50 -6.36 2.32 0.13
C ASN A 50 -6.53 2.13 1.64
N THR A 51 -6.80 0.91 2.10
CA THR A 51 -6.75 0.57 3.53
C THR A 51 -5.31 0.32 3.99
N MET A 52 -5.00 0.70 5.24
CA MET A 52 -3.74 0.34 5.89
C MET A 52 -3.77 -1.16 6.22
N GLY A 53 -3.50 -1.98 5.22
CA GLY A 53 -3.47 -3.44 5.32
C GLY A 53 -2.06 -3.99 5.06
N THR A 54 -2.00 -5.24 4.63
CA THR A 54 -0.73 -5.96 4.42
C THR A 54 0.23 -5.22 3.50
N ALA A 55 -0.24 -4.70 2.37
CA ALA A 55 0.63 -4.06 1.38
C ALA A 55 1.28 -2.78 1.90
N SER A 56 0.50 -1.88 2.50
CA SER A 56 1.03 -0.64 3.10
C SER A 56 2.00 -0.93 4.23
N THR A 57 1.65 -1.90 5.08
CA THR A 57 2.49 -2.31 6.20
C THR A 57 3.82 -2.88 5.70
N MET A 58 3.79 -3.79 4.74
CA MET A 58 5.03 -4.37 4.22
C MET A 58 5.92 -3.33 3.54
N ASN A 59 5.34 -2.35 2.86
CA ASN A 59 6.11 -1.22 2.32
C ASN A 59 6.81 -0.43 3.44
N ALA A 60 6.10 -0.10 4.51
CA ALA A 60 6.66 0.62 5.66
C ALA A 60 7.75 -0.19 6.36
N LEU A 61 7.53 -1.50 6.57
CA LEU A 61 8.52 -2.38 7.19
C LEU A 61 9.77 -2.57 6.33
N ALA A 62 9.61 -2.71 5.01
CA ALA A 62 10.73 -2.81 4.09
C ALA A 62 11.61 -1.54 4.14
N GLU A 63 10.99 -0.37 4.21
CA GLU A 63 11.71 0.89 4.36
C GLU A 63 12.40 0.99 5.74
N ALA A 64 11.71 0.61 6.82
CA ALA A 64 12.28 0.59 8.16
C ALA A 64 13.48 -0.35 8.32
N MET A 65 13.52 -1.44 7.56
CA MET A 65 14.65 -2.38 7.52
C MET A 65 15.79 -1.91 6.61
N GLY A 66 15.65 -0.82 5.88
CA GLY A 66 16.65 -0.36 4.91
C GLY A 66 16.60 -1.08 3.54
N MET A 67 15.55 -1.86 3.27
CA MET A 67 15.35 -2.59 2.01
C MET A 67 14.60 -1.78 0.95
N SER A 68 14.32 -0.52 1.23
CA SER A 68 13.69 0.43 0.32
C SER A 68 14.30 1.80 0.52
N LEU A 69 14.32 2.62 -0.52
CA LEU A 69 14.82 4.00 -0.40
C LEU A 69 13.90 4.81 0.53
N PRO A 70 14.48 5.73 1.32
CA PRO A 70 13.71 6.57 2.25
C PRO A 70 12.59 7.34 1.57
N GLY A 71 11.40 7.32 2.17
CA GLY A 71 10.20 7.96 1.66
C GLY A 71 9.41 7.15 0.64
N CYS A 72 9.92 6.00 0.18
CA CYS A 72 9.28 5.18 -0.84
C CYS A 72 7.89 4.70 -0.40
N SER A 73 7.72 4.29 0.86
CA SER A 73 6.45 3.75 1.36
C SER A 73 5.34 4.81 1.44
N ALA A 74 5.69 6.09 1.55
CA ALA A 74 4.74 7.19 1.71
C ALA A 74 4.25 7.77 0.37
N ILE A 75 4.84 7.40 -0.78
CA ILE A 75 4.45 7.95 -2.08
C ILE A 75 3.29 7.14 -2.67
N PRO A 76 2.11 7.74 -2.90
CA PRO A 76 1.02 7.07 -3.61
C PRO A 76 1.41 6.69 -5.04
N ALA A 77 0.91 5.55 -5.52
CA ALA A 77 1.29 5.01 -6.82
C ALA A 77 1.05 5.97 -8.02
N PRO A 78 -0.02 6.82 -8.05
CA PRO A 78 -0.26 7.72 -9.17
C PRO A 78 0.55 9.01 -9.12
N TYR A 79 1.34 9.26 -8.07
CA TYR A 79 2.11 10.49 -7.94
C TYR A 79 3.35 10.49 -8.84
N THR A 80 3.74 11.66 -9.31
CA THR A 80 4.89 11.86 -10.21
C THR A 80 6.23 11.51 -9.57
N GLU A 81 6.31 11.51 -8.25
CA GLU A 81 7.46 11.09 -7.47
C GLU A 81 7.70 9.57 -7.53
N ARG A 82 6.66 8.78 -7.84
CA ARG A 82 6.80 7.32 -7.90
C ARG A 82 7.75 6.85 -9.02
N PRO A 83 7.67 7.32 -10.26
CA PRO A 83 8.69 7.03 -11.28
C PRO A 83 10.09 7.49 -10.89
N ALA A 84 10.23 8.65 -10.24
CA ALA A 84 11.52 9.17 -9.84
C ALA A 84 12.21 8.26 -8.81
N ILE A 85 11.49 7.79 -7.78
CA ILE A 85 12.05 6.88 -6.78
C ILE A 85 12.30 5.48 -7.37
N ALA A 86 11.50 5.05 -8.35
CA ALA A 86 11.75 3.80 -9.07
C ALA A 86 13.06 3.87 -9.88
N TYR A 87 13.30 4.99 -10.56
CA TYR A 87 14.56 5.24 -11.24
C TYR A 87 15.75 5.25 -10.26
N ALA A 88 15.64 5.99 -9.16
CA ALA A 88 16.66 6.02 -8.12
C ALA A 88 16.95 4.63 -7.53
N THR A 89 15.92 3.82 -7.34
CA THR A 89 16.06 2.43 -6.89
C THR A 89 16.83 1.58 -7.90
N GLY A 90 16.52 1.74 -9.20
CA GLY A 90 17.24 1.07 -10.27
C GLY A 90 18.73 1.47 -10.34
N SER A 91 19.03 2.75 -10.15
CA SER A 91 20.42 3.22 -10.07
C SER A 91 21.13 2.65 -8.84
N ARG A 92 20.46 2.70 -7.68
CA ARG A 92 21.06 2.21 -6.43
C ARG A 92 21.36 0.72 -6.44
N ILE A 93 20.51 -0.11 -7.03
CA ILE A 93 20.77 -1.56 -7.08
C ILE A 93 22.01 -1.90 -7.90
N VAL A 94 22.30 -1.12 -8.95
CA VAL A 94 23.53 -1.28 -9.75
C VAL A 94 24.77 -0.93 -8.91
N GLU A 95 24.72 0.17 -8.14
CA GLU A 95 25.81 0.55 -7.24
C GLU A 95 26.05 -0.53 -6.20
N MET A 96 24.99 -1.05 -5.57
CA MET A 96 25.06 -2.14 -4.57
C MET A 96 25.73 -3.39 -5.14
N ALA A 97 25.48 -3.70 -6.40
CA ALA A 97 26.16 -4.84 -7.06
C ALA A 97 27.67 -4.62 -7.20
N TYR A 98 28.12 -3.40 -7.49
CA TYR A 98 29.55 -3.06 -7.52
C TYR A 98 30.18 -3.01 -6.12
N GLU A 99 29.42 -2.62 -5.12
CA GLU A 99 29.83 -2.59 -3.70
C GLU A 99 29.86 -3.99 -3.06
N ASP A 100 29.35 -5.02 -3.75
CA ASP A 100 29.07 -6.36 -3.20
C ASP A 100 28.17 -6.32 -1.95
N LEU A 101 27.30 -5.31 -1.85
CA LEU A 101 26.38 -5.13 -0.74
C LEU A 101 25.20 -6.11 -0.85
N LYS A 102 25.08 -7.00 0.13
CA LYS A 102 24.08 -8.09 0.16
C LYS A 102 22.91 -7.75 1.08
N PRO A 103 21.74 -8.35 0.88
CA PRO A 103 20.64 -8.23 1.83
C PRO A 103 21.01 -8.62 3.27
N SER A 104 21.92 -9.58 3.45
CA SER A 104 22.43 -9.97 4.77
C SER A 104 23.21 -8.87 5.51
N ASP A 105 23.75 -7.91 4.77
CA ASP A 105 24.50 -6.79 5.33
C ASP A 105 23.57 -5.67 5.79
N ILE A 106 22.35 -5.62 5.22
CA ILE A 106 21.30 -4.64 5.53
C ILE A 106 20.36 -5.19 6.60
N ILE A 107 19.90 -6.45 6.45
CA ILE A 107 18.94 -7.08 7.37
C ILE A 107 19.68 -7.56 8.61
N THR A 108 20.04 -6.63 9.46
CA THR A 108 20.68 -6.88 10.76
C THR A 108 19.62 -7.07 11.85
N ARG A 109 20.06 -7.43 13.07
CA ARG A 109 19.18 -7.43 14.23
C ARG A 109 18.53 -6.08 14.47
N ASP A 110 19.25 -4.99 14.31
CA ASP A 110 18.73 -3.63 14.53
C ASP A 110 17.74 -3.24 13.44
N ALA A 111 17.96 -3.63 12.19
CA ALA A 111 16.98 -3.46 11.11
C ALA A 111 15.64 -4.15 11.44
N LEU A 112 15.69 -5.37 11.98
CA LEU A 112 14.49 -6.09 12.43
C LEU A 112 13.81 -5.39 13.62
N LEU A 113 14.58 -4.86 14.57
CA LEU A 113 14.03 -4.09 15.69
C LEU A 113 13.35 -2.80 15.19
N ASN A 114 13.93 -2.10 14.22
CA ASN A 114 13.30 -0.94 13.59
C ASN A 114 11.95 -1.31 12.94
N ALA A 115 11.90 -2.45 12.25
CA ALA A 115 10.65 -2.94 11.67
C ALA A 115 9.59 -3.24 12.75
N ILE A 116 9.97 -3.85 13.88
CA ILE A 116 9.06 -4.10 15.01
C ILE A 116 8.52 -2.79 15.58
N VAL A 117 9.38 -1.80 15.77
CA VAL A 117 8.96 -0.47 16.26
C VAL A 117 7.97 0.19 15.31
N VAL A 118 8.29 0.20 14.01
CA VAL A 118 7.38 0.76 12.99
C VAL A 118 6.07 -0.01 12.94
N ASN A 119 6.11 -1.34 12.94
CA ASN A 119 4.89 -2.16 12.97
C ASN A 119 4.00 -1.83 14.17
N SER A 120 4.59 -1.65 15.34
CA SER A 120 3.87 -1.27 16.56
C SER A 120 3.29 0.15 16.45
N ALA A 121 4.04 1.08 15.88
CA ALA A 121 3.62 2.46 15.70
C ALA A 121 2.43 2.61 14.74
N ILE A 122 2.40 1.84 13.67
CA ILE A 122 1.28 1.84 12.71
C ILE A 122 0.07 1.02 13.19
N GLY A 123 0.21 0.29 14.29
CA GLY A 123 -0.90 -0.41 14.94
C GLY A 123 -1.41 -1.64 14.19
N LEU A 124 -0.62 -2.20 13.28
CA LEU A 124 -1.03 -3.41 12.56
C LEU A 124 -0.57 -4.68 13.28
N SER A 125 -1.48 -5.64 13.36
CA SER A 125 -1.17 -7.01 13.77
C SER A 125 -1.88 -8.00 12.85
N LEU A 126 -1.12 -8.81 12.13
CA LEU A 126 -1.66 -9.88 11.29
C LEU A 126 -2.11 -11.09 12.12
N ILE A 127 -1.53 -11.28 13.30
CA ILE A 127 -1.83 -12.44 14.15
C ILE A 127 -3.18 -12.32 14.87
N HIS A 128 -3.70 -11.11 15.06
CA HIS A 128 -4.97 -10.86 15.76
C HIS A 128 -6.17 -10.73 14.80
N ILE A 129 -5.94 -10.85 13.51
CA ILE A 129 -6.98 -10.83 12.48
C ILE A 129 -7.42 -12.25 12.16
#